data_2e4608424ba22e7c49a247ee73880e44
#
_entry.id   2e4608424ba22e7c49a247ee73880e44
#
_cell.length_a   1.000
_cell.length_b   1.000
_cell.length_c   1.000
_cell.angle_alpha   90.00
_cell.angle_beta   90.00
_cell.angle_gamma   90.00
#
_symmetry.space_group_name_H-M   'P 1'
#
loop_
_entity.id
_entity.type
_entity.pdbx_description
1 polymer ?
#
loop_
_entity_poly.entity_id
_entity_poly.type
_entity_poly.pdbx_seq_one_letter_code
_entity_poly.pdbx_strand_id
1 'polypeptide(L)'
;MTQILKTLIISLISVLSLSNFASAETTMSAEGQYIFNSLGFYLGGVLVAFMAAGFCMLESGLVTTKSVSTIAAKNIGKFAICSLIFFLCGYNLAYGIPEGGFIGSFSMWSDSSELATGYSDYSDWFFQTMFVCATASIVSGAVAERIKTVSYTHLTLPTTLS
;
A
#
# COMPACT_ATOMS: atom_id res chain seq x y z
N MET A 1 -0.37 47.17 -3.51
CA MET A 1 -0.28 46.35 -4.75
C MET A 1 1.14 45.90 -5.05
N THR A 2 2.15 46.76 -4.92
CA THR A 2 3.58 46.43 -5.19
C THR A 2 4.24 45.40 -4.25
N GLN A 3 3.87 45.35 -2.97
CA GLN A 3 4.44 44.41 -2.02
C GLN A 3 3.93 42.96 -2.25
N ILE A 4 2.62 42.82 -2.52
CA ILE A 4 2.01 41.50 -2.83
C ILE A 4 2.61 40.92 -4.11
N LEU A 5 2.83 41.77 -5.11
CA LEU A 5 3.45 41.32 -6.35
C LEU A 5 4.90 40.87 -6.17
N LYS A 6 5.67 41.58 -5.31
CA LYS A 6 7.05 41.17 -4.96
C LYS A 6 7.10 39.83 -4.23
N THR A 7 6.21 39.60 -3.25
CA THR A 7 6.13 38.31 -2.54
C THR A 7 5.73 37.16 -3.46
N LEU A 8 4.79 37.38 -4.38
CA LEU A 8 4.42 36.37 -5.38
C LEU A 8 5.56 36.04 -6.35
N ILE A 9 6.32 37.04 -6.78
CA ILE A 9 7.50 36.81 -7.66
C ILE A 9 8.59 36.05 -6.92
N ILE A 10 8.88 36.39 -5.65
CA ILE A 10 9.88 35.69 -4.85
C ILE A 10 9.45 34.24 -4.59
N SER A 11 8.18 34.00 -4.27
CA SER A 11 7.68 32.62 -4.09
C SER A 11 7.73 31.81 -5.39
N LEU A 12 7.42 32.41 -6.53
CA LEU A 12 7.52 31.78 -7.84
C LEU A 12 8.97 31.43 -8.20
N ILE A 13 9.92 32.31 -7.95
CA ILE A 13 11.35 32.08 -8.17
C ILE A 13 11.87 30.98 -7.24
N SER A 14 11.44 30.93 -5.97
CA SER A 14 11.84 29.86 -5.07
C SER A 14 11.30 28.50 -5.48
N VAL A 15 10.07 28.42 -6.00
CA VAL A 15 9.51 27.18 -6.55
C VAL A 15 10.24 26.73 -7.80
N LEU A 16 10.57 27.66 -8.70
CA LEU A 16 11.34 27.38 -9.93
C LEU A 16 12.78 26.95 -9.61
N SER A 17 13.41 27.49 -8.57
CA SER A 17 14.76 27.04 -8.15
C SER A 17 14.74 25.64 -7.51
N LEU A 18 13.66 25.28 -6.78
CA LEU A 18 13.51 23.92 -6.26
C LEU A 18 13.32 22.88 -7.39
N SER A 19 12.65 23.25 -8.48
CA SER A 19 12.48 22.35 -9.62
C SER A 19 13.79 22.02 -10.33
N ASN A 20 14.77 22.94 -10.34
CA ASN A 20 16.10 22.68 -10.88
C ASN A 20 16.93 21.73 -9.99
N PHE A 21 16.67 21.68 -8.67
CA PHE A 21 17.29 20.70 -7.78
C PHE A 21 16.73 19.29 -7.99
N ALA A 22 15.47 19.17 -8.38
CA ALA A 22 14.85 17.89 -8.70
C ALA A 22 15.34 17.29 -10.03
N SER A 23 15.93 18.11 -10.90
CA SER A 23 16.50 17.70 -12.18
C SER A 23 18.01 17.47 -12.14
N ALA A 24 18.63 17.39 -10.94
CA ALA A 24 19.99 16.93 -10.80
C ALA A 24 20.02 15.45 -11.21
N GLU A 25 20.28 15.17 -12.47
CA GLU A 25 20.64 13.85 -12.97
C GLU A 25 21.92 13.42 -12.24
N THR A 26 21.72 12.76 -11.10
CA THR A 26 22.79 11.96 -10.53
C THR A 26 23.02 10.84 -11.54
N THR A 27 24.17 10.85 -12.19
CA THR A 27 24.65 9.75 -13.04
C THR A 27 24.96 8.54 -12.16
N MET A 28 23.92 7.98 -11.51
CA MET A 28 24.04 6.73 -10.80
C MET A 28 24.14 5.60 -11.83
N SER A 29 25.00 4.63 -11.55
CA SER A 29 24.99 3.41 -12.35
C SER A 29 23.62 2.72 -12.28
N ALA A 30 23.28 1.93 -13.30
CA ALA A 30 22.02 1.19 -13.31
C ALA A 30 21.81 0.32 -12.05
N GLU A 31 22.89 -0.28 -11.55
CA GLU A 31 22.89 -1.00 -10.28
C GLU A 31 22.58 -0.11 -9.09
N GLY A 32 23.16 1.09 -9.05
CA GLY A 32 22.89 2.07 -7.98
C GLY A 32 21.43 2.50 -7.96
N GLN A 33 20.84 2.75 -9.13
CA GLN A 33 19.42 3.08 -9.25
C GLN A 33 18.53 1.90 -8.80
N TYR A 34 18.86 0.68 -9.21
CA TYR A 34 18.14 -0.52 -8.80
C TYR A 34 18.13 -0.71 -7.29
N ILE A 35 19.28 -0.57 -6.64
CA ILE A 35 19.41 -0.70 -5.19
C ILE A 35 18.63 0.41 -4.48
N PHE A 36 18.76 1.65 -4.93
CA PHE A 36 18.11 2.79 -4.30
C PHE A 36 16.58 2.72 -4.42
N ASN A 37 16.06 2.37 -5.60
CA ASN A 37 14.63 2.22 -5.82
C ASN A 37 14.07 1.06 -4.99
N SER A 38 14.75 -0.09 -4.97
CA SER A 38 14.32 -1.25 -4.18
C SER A 38 14.30 -0.92 -2.68
N LEU A 39 15.31 -0.21 -2.18
CA LEU A 39 15.33 0.27 -0.80
C LEU A 39 14.19 1.24 -0.51
N GLY A 40 13.90 2.16 -1.45
CA GLY A 40 12.77 3.09 -1.36
C GLY A 40 11.42 2.37 -1.23
N PHE A 41 11.19 1.33 -2.02
CA PHE A 41 9.98 0.50 -1.91
C PHE A 41 9.89 -0.23 -0.56
N TYR A 42 11.00 -0.78 -0.05
CA TYR A 42 10.99 -1.42 1.28
C TYR A 42 10.70 -0.42 2.39
N LEU A 43 11.35 0.74 2.40
CA LEU A 43 11.11 1.79 3.39
C LEU A 43 9.67 2.30 3.31
N GLY A 44 9.18 2.56 2.09
CA GLY A 44 7.79 2.95 1.86
C GLY A 44 6.81 1.89 2.35
N GLY A 45 7.06 0.61 2.07
CA GLY A 45 6.25 -0.51 2.53
C GLY A 45 6.20 -0.61 4.06
N VAL A 46 7.33 -0.43 4.74
CA VAL A 46 7.37 -0.38 6.22
C VAL A 46 6.54 0.77 6.76
N LEU A 47 6.64 1.96 6.17
CA LEU A 47 5.82 3.12 6.58
C LEU A 47 4.31 2.84 6.38
N VAL A 48 3.94 2.22 5.26
CA VAL A 48 2.55 1.82 5.01
C VAL A 48 2.09 0.73 5.98
N ALA A 49 2.98 -0.19 6.39
CA ALA A 49 2.66 -1.20 7.41
C ALA A 49 2.27 -0.56 8.75
N PHE A 50 2.87 0.58 9.13
CA PHE A 50 2.44 1.34 10.30
C PHE A 50 1.00 1.87 10.20
N MET A 51 0.49 2.10 8.99
CA MET A 51 -0.93 2.45 8.81
C MET A 51 -1.84 1.31 9.26
N ALA A 52 -1.50 0.05 8.97
CA ALA A 52 -2.28 -1.10 9.44
C ALA A 52 -2.31 -1.19 10.97
N ALA A 53 -1.20 -0.89 11.64
CA ALA A 53 -1.16 -0.79 13.10
C ALA A 53 -2.01 0.38 13.62
N GLY A 54 -1.93 1.54 12.96
CA GLY A 54 -2.77 2.71 13.28
C GLY A 54 -4.27 2.42 13.14
N PHE A 55 -4.68 1.73 12.08
CA PHE A 55 -6.08 1.30 11.91
C PHE A 55 -6.51 0.29 12.97
N CYS A 56 -5.64 -0.63 13.38
CA CYS A 56 -5.93 -1.55 14.46
C CYS A 56 -6.18 -0.81 15.79
N MET A 57 -5.36 0.19 16.11
CA MET A 57 -5.54 1.04 17.29
C MET A 57 -6.85 1.86 17.20
N LEU A 58 -7.12 2.45 16.04
CA LEU A 58 -8.33 3.23 15.80
C LEU A 58 -9.58 2.37 15.97
N GLU A 59 -9.64 1.21 15.30
CA GLU A 59 -10.77 0.30 15.42
C GLU A 59 -10.95 -0.19 16.87
N SER A 60 -9.86 -0.48 17.56
CA SER A 60 -9.89 -0.92 18.97
C SER A 60 -10.40 0.18 19.91
N GLY A 61 -10.13 1.45 19.60
CA GLY A 61 -10.63 2.60 20.37
C GLY A 61 -12.10 2.93 20.11
N LEU A 62 -12.66 2.53 18.97
CA LEU A 62 -14.04 2.80 18.58
C LEU A 62 -15.03 1.74 19.04
N VAL A 63 -14.57 0.58 19.49
CA VAL A 63 -15.42 -0.54 19.92
C VAL A 63 -15.47 -0.67 21.44
N THR A 64 -16.47 -1.41 21.93
CA THR A 64 -16.57 -1.71 23.37
C THR A 64 -15.40 -2.55 23.87
N THR A 65 -15.01 -2.39 25.13
CA THR A 65 -13.86 -3.07 25.74
C THR A 65 -13.86 -4.60 25.55
N LYS A 66 -15.05 -5.20 25.54
CA LYS A 66 -15.21 -6.66 25.31
C LYS A 66 -14.81 -7.09 23.89
N SER A 67 -14.91 -6.19 22.93
CA SER A 67 -14.67 -6.47 21.50
C SER A 67 -13.23 -6.20 21.06
N VAL A 68 -12.41 -5.55 21.89
CA VAL A 68 -11.03 -5.16 21.54
C VAL A 68 -10.17 -6.34 21.12
N SER A 69 -10.21 -7.44 21.87
CA SER A 69 -9.43 -8.66 21.54
C SER A 69 -9.86 -9.29 20.22
N THR A 70 -11.16 -9.28 19.92
CA THR A 70 -11.71 -9.76 18.65
C THR A 70 -11.26 -8.88 17.48
N ILE A 71 -11.24 -7.57 17.68
CA ILE A 71 -10.74 -6.61 16.66
C ILE A 71 -9.25 -6.83 16.39
N ALA A 72 -8.44 -7.01 17.43
CA ALA A 72 -7.01 -7.27 17.25
C ALA A 72 -6.75 -8.59 16.49
N ALA A 73 -7.41 -9.67 16.87
CA ALA A 73 -7.32 -10.96 16.19
C ALA A 73 -7.79 -10.88 14.73
N LYS A 74 -8.89 -10.16 14.47
CA LYS A 74 -9.41 -9.90 13.12
C LYS A 74 -8.38 -9.16 12.27
N ASN A 75 -7.69 -8.15 12.81
CA ASN A 75 -6.69 -7.39 12.08
C ASN A 75 -5.48 -8.24 11.69
N ILE A 76 -5.00 -9.11 12.57
CA ILE A 76 -3.92 -10.06 12.28
C ILE A 76 -4.35 -11.04 11.18
N GLY A 77 -5.53 -11.66 11.33
CA GLY A 77 -6.07 -12.60 10.35
C GLY A 77 -6.28 -11.96 8.97
N LYS A 78 -6.83 -10.74 8.94
CA LYS A 78 -7.01 -9.96 7.72
C LYS A 78 -5.68 -9.71 7.01
N PHE A 79 -4.65 -9.31 7.73
CA PHE A 79 -3.33 -9.06 7.18
C PHE A 79 -2.76 -10.32 6.50
N ALA A 80 -2.82 -11.46 7.20
CA ALA A 80 -2.34 -12.74 6.66
C ALA A 80 -3.12 -13.17 5.40
N ILE A 81 -4.46 -13.08 5.43
CA ILE A 81 -5.31 -13.48 4.32
C ILE A 81 -5.11 -12.57 3.10
N CYS A 82 -5.07 -11.25 3.31
CA CYS A 82 -4.84 -10.30 2.22
C CYS A 82 -3.48 -10.52 1.54
N SER A 83 -2.42 -10.73 2.32
CA SER A 83 -1.09 -11.00 1.79
C SER A 83 -1.06 -12.30 0.97
N LEU A 84 -1.71 -13.36 1.48
CA LEU A 84 -1.77 -14.65 0.80
C LEU A 84 -2.55 -14.57 -0.53
N ILE A 85 -3.73 -13.95 -0.53
CA ILE A 85 -4.54 -13.81 -1.73
C ILE A 85 -3.83 -12.91 -2.76
N PHE A 86 -3.18 -11.85 -2.30
CA PHE A 86 -2.43 -10.96 -3.18
C PHE A 86 -1.25 -11.68 -3.83
N PHE A 87 -0.56 -12.58 -3.11
CA PHE A 87 0.47 -13.45 -3.65
C PHE A 87 -0.07 -14.45 -4.67
N LEU A 88 -1.22 -15.10 -4.37
CA LEU A 88 -1.76 -16.16 -5.21
C LEU A 88 -2.31 -15.65 -6.55
N CYS A 89 -2.95 -14.50 -6.57
CA CYS A 89 -3.59 -14.00 -7.79
C CYS A 89 -3.68 -12.47 -7.88
N GLY A 90 -3.68 -11.76 -6.76
CA GLY A 90 -4.00 -10.34 -6.74
C GLY A 90 -2.97 -9.48 -7.45
N TYR A 91 -1.69 -9.76 -7.31
CA TYR A 91 -0.64 -8.98 -7.94
C TYR A 91 -0.71 -9.05 -9.47
N ASN A 92 -0.77 -10.25 -10.03
CA ASN A 92 -0.84 -10.42 -11.48
C ASN A 92 -2.17 -9.94 -12.07
N LEU A 93 -3.25 -10.02 -11.30
CA LEU A 93 -4.54 -9.47 -11.71
C LEU A 93 -4.50 -7.93 -11.80
N ALA A 94 -3.75 -7.27 -10.91
CA ALA A 94 -3.63 -5.81 -10.87
C ALA A 94 -2.58 -5.27 -11.84
N TYR A 95 -1.44 -5.95 -11.97
CA TYR A 95 -0.27 -5.45 -12.70
C TYR A 95 0.09 -6.27 -13.94
N GLY A 96 -0.28 -7.54 -14.02
CA GLY A 96 -0.02 -8.41 -15.16
C GLY A 96 -0.98 -8.19 -16.34
N ILE A 97 -1.25 -6.93 -16.69
CA ILE A 97 -2.18 -6.56 -17.76
C ILE A 97 -1.48 -6.74 -19.11
N PRO A 98 -1.98 -7.61 -20.03
CA PRO A 98 -1.45 -7.73 -21.37
C PRO A 98 -1.72 -6.46 -22.19
N GLU A 99 -0.93 -6.20 -23.22
CA GLU A 99 -1.11 -5.04 -24.09
C GLU A 99 -2.56 -4.99 -24.64
N GLY A 100 -3.26 -3.87 -24.36
CA GLY A 100 -4.66 -3.67 -24.77
C GLY A 100 -5.72 -4.32 -23.88
N GLY A 101 -5.34 -4.98 -22.75
CA GLY A 101 -6.26 -5.56 -21.78
C GLY A 101 -6.70 -4.59 -20.68
N PHE A 102 -7.85 -4.87 -20.04
CA PHE A 102 -8.33 -4.13 -18.86
C PHE A 102 -8.03 -4.85 -17.54
N ILE A 103 -7.79 -6.15 -17.58
CA ILE A 103 -7.62 -7.00 -16.40
C ILE A 103 -6.40 -7.89 -16.63
N GLY A 104 -5.58 -8.06 -15.61
CA GLY A 104 -4.40 -8.90 -15.65
C GLY A 104 -4.71 -10.40 -15.70
N SER A 105 -3.68 -11.21 -15.85
CA SER A 105 -3.79 -12.65 -15.88
C SER A 105 -4.05 -13.22 -14.48
N PHE A 106 -4.89 -14.25 -14.40
CA PHE A 106 -5.11 -14.99 -13.16
C PHE A 106 -4.00 -16.05 -13.00
N SER A 107 -2.88 -15.64 -12.44
CA SER A 107 -1.72 -16.49 -12.20
C SER A 107 -1.06 -16.16 -10.86
N MET A 108 -0.33 -17.12 -10.33
CA MET A 108 0.46 -16.90 -9.11
C MET A 108 1.61 -15.93 -9.40
N TRP A 109 1.89 -15.05 -8.46
CA TRP A 109 3.03 -14.16 -8.54
C TRP A 109 4.34 -14.94 -8.69
N SER A 110 5.19 -14.48 -9.58
CA SER A 110 6.54 -15.01 -9.80
C SER A 110 7.48 -13.84 -9.99
N ASP A 111 8.71 -14.00 -9.49
CA ASP A 111 9.76 -13.02 -9.67
C ASP A 111 10.21 -13.00 -11.14
N SER A 112 10.25 -11.81 -11.72
CA SER A 112 10.75 -11.52 -13.05
C SER A 112 11.75 -10.36 -13.04
N SER A 113 12.29 -10.02 -11.85
CA SER A 113 13.13 -8.84 -11.69
C SER A 113 14.40 -8.94 -12.54
N GLU A 114 14.46 -8.06 -13.53
CA GLU A 114 15.64 -7.79 -14.32
C GLU A 114 16.23 -6.44 -13.94
N LEU A 115 17.53 -6.26 -14.11
CA LEU A 115 18.18 -4.96 -13.88
C LEU A 115 17.55 -3.84 -14.72
N ALA A 116 16.97 -4.21 -15.86
CA ALA A 116 16.29 -3.29 -16.77
C ALA A 116 15.01 -2.69 -16.20
N THR A 117 14.33 -3.33 -15.24
CA THR A 117 13.13 -2.80 -14.59
C THR A 117 13.45 -1.69 -13.59
N GLY A 118 14.71 -1.59 -13.15
CA GLY A 118 15.20 -0.54 -12.27
C GLY A 118 14.81 -0.69 -10.79
N TYR A 119 14.17 -1.79 -10.40
CA TYR A 119 13.84 -2.15 -9.00
C TYR A 119 13.57 -3.65 -8.88
N SER A 120 13.57 -4.17 -7.63
CA SER A 120 13.27 -5.57 -7.36
C SER A 120 11.77 -5.81 -7.27
N ASP A 121 11.26 -6.81 -7.98
CA ASP A 121 9.85 -7.24 -7.93
C ASP A 121 9.43 -7.64 -6.51
N TYR A 122 10.32 -8.20 -5.70
CA TYR A 122 10.06 -8.49 -4.29
C TYR A 122 9.77 -7.23 -3.48
N SER A 123 10.50 -6.14 -3.75
CA SER A 123 10.31 -4.87 -3.05
C SER A 123 9.00 -4.21 -3.45
N ASP A 124 8.65 -4.24 -4.73
CA ASP A 124 7.37 -3.74 -5.23
C ASP A 124 6.20 -4.59 -4.70
N TRP A 125 6.28 -5.93 -4.80
CA TRP A 125 5.25 -6.81 -4.26
C TRP A 125 5.01 -6.55 -2.76
N PHE A 126 6.08 -6.39 -1.96
CA PHE A 126 5.97 -6.07 -0.55
C PHE A 126 5.24 -4.73 -0.32
N PHE A 127 5.65 -3.69 -1.04
CA PHE A 127 5.05 -2.36 -0.96
C PHE A 127 3.55 -2.39 -1.30
N GLN A 128 3.19 -3.01 -2.40
CA GLN A 128 1.80 -3.13 -2.85
C GLN A 128 0.94 -3.97 -1.90
N THR A 129 1.50 -5.04 -1.34
CA THR A 129 0.82 -5.86 -0.34
C THR A 129 0.43 -5.04 0.89
N MET A 130 1.29 -4.12 1.36
CA MET A 130 0.98 -3.26 2.49
C MET A 130 -0.20 -2.33 2.19
N PHE A 131 -0.31 -1.80 0.97
CA PHE A 131 -1.47 -1.01 0.54
C PHE A 131 -2.76 -1.83 0.49
N VAL A 132 -2.72 -3.05 0.00
CA VAL A 132 -3.88 -3.96 0.00
C VAL A 132 -4.35 -4.22 1.43
N CYS A 133 -3.43 -4.48 2.35
CA CYS A 133 -3.76 -4.66 3.77
C CYS A 133 -4.34 -3.39 4.41
N ALA A 134 -3.80 -2.22 4.07
CA ALA A 134 -4.32 -0.93 4.53
C ALA A 134 -5.74 -0.68 4.00
N THR A 135 -5.99 -0.93 2.72
CA THR A 135 -7.32 -0.80 2.09
C THR A 135 -8.35 -1.69 2.78
N ALA A 136 -8.00 -2.97 3.03
CA ALA A 136 -8.87 -3.88 3.77
C ALA A 136 -9.14 -3.38 5.21
N SER A 137 -8.20 -2.63 5.80
CA SER A 137 -8.37 -2.02 7.14
C SER A 137 -9.38 -0.88 7.10
N ILE A 138 -9.37 -0.05 6.07
CA ILE A 138 -10.35 1.05 5.90
C ILE A 138 -11.77 0.48 5.81
N VAL A 139 -11.98 -0.54 4.97
CA VAL A 139 -13.29 -1.20 4.84
C VAL A 139 -13.70 -1.84 6.17
N SER A 140 -12.80 -2.53 6.84
CA SER A 140 -13.04 -3.14 8.15
C SER A 140 -13.49 -2.12 9.20
N GLY A 141 -12.84 -0.95 9.25
CA GLY A 141 -13.20 0.14 10.16
C GLY A 141 -14.56 0.76 9.84
N ALA A 142 -14.88 0.94 8.56
CA ALA A 142 -16.16 1.50 8.12
C ALA A 142 -17.38 0.64 8.50
N VAL A 143 -17.19 -0.69 8.55
CA VAL A 143 -18.25 -1.64 8.92
C VAL A 143 -18.20 -2.10 10.38
N ALA A 144 -17.24 -1.62 11.17
CA ALA A 144 -17.09 -1.96 12.58
C ALA A 144 -18.38 -1.64 13.34
N GLU A 145 -18.86 -2.60 14.14
CA GLU A 145 -20.12 -2.58 14.91
C GLU A 145 -21.41 -2.38 14.09
N ARG A 146 -21.33 -2.12 12.78
CA ARG A 146 -22.50 -1.94 11.90
C ARG A 146 -22.95 -3.25 11.26
N ILE A 147 -22.04 -4.18 11.10
CA ILE A 147 -22.32 -5.53 10.59
C ILE A 147 -22.14 -6.52 11.74
N LYS A 148 -23.10 -7.40 11.94
CA LYS A 148 -22.94 -8.52 12.89
C LYS A 148 -21.70 -9.31 12.50
N THR A 149 -20.90 -9.70 13.49
CA THR A 149 -19.65 -10.46 13.28
C THR A 149 -19.86 -11.68 12.37
N VAL A 150 -21.03 -12.30 12.45
CA VAL A 150 -21.44 -13.44 11.60
C VAL A 150 -21.49 -13.05 10.11
N SER A 151 -22.04 -11.88 9.77
CA SER A 151 -22.11 -11.43 8.37
C SER A 151 -20.73 -11.06 7.81
N TYR A 152 -19.84 -10.55 8.64
CA TYR A 152 -18.46 -10.25 8.26
C TYR A 152 -17.63 -11.53 8.04
N THR A 153 -17.80 -12.54 8.90
CA THR A 153 -17.15 -13.84 8.71
C THR A 153 -17.66 -14.58 7.48
N HIS A 154 -18.93 -14.43 7.12
CA HIS A 154 -19.47 -14.97 5.87
C HIS A 154 -18.96 -14.23 4.63
N LEU A 155 -18.63 -12.95 4.76
CA LEU A 155 -18.05 -12.16 3.67
C LEU A 155 -16.56 -12.46 3.45
N THR A 156 -15.82 -12.78 4.52
CA THR A 156 -14.36 -12.96 4.50
C THR A 156 -13.92 -14.43 4.55
N LEU A 157 -14.76 -15.31 5.09
CA LEU A 157 -14.50 -16.75 5.19
C LEU A 157 -15.81 -17.49 4.98
N PRO A 158 -15.95 -18.33 3.95
CA PRO A 158 -17.02 -19.30 3.87
C PRO A 158 -16.71 -20.42 4.85
N THR A 159 -16.84 -20.18 6.14
CA THR A 159 -16.76 -21.22 7.15
C THR A 159 -18.11 -21.36 7.78
N THR A 160 -18.83 -22.35 7.29
CA THR A 160 -19.78 -23.12 8.06
C THR A 160 -19.10 -23.63 9.32
N LEU A 161 -19.38 -23.05 10.46
CA LEU A 161 -19.34 -23.75 11.73
C LEU A 161 -20.58 -23.33 12.50
N SER A 162 -21.56 -24.19 12.38
CA SER A 162 -22.67 -24.35 13.30
C SER A 162 -22.20 -24.58 14.72
#